data_10f502552218cc8d1ba705b6ef2a201b
#
_entry.id   10f502552218cc8d1ba705b6ef2a201b
#
_cell.length_a   1.000
_cell.length_b   1.000
_cell.length_c   1.000
_cell.angle_alpha   90.00
_cell.angle_beta   90.00
_cell.angle_gamma   90.00
#
_symmetry.space_group_name_H-M   'P 1'
#
loop_
_entity.id
_entity.type
_entity.pdbx_description
1 polymer ?
#
loop_
_entity_poly.entity_id
_entity_poly.type
_entity_poly.pdbx_seq_one_letter_code
_entity_poly.pdbx_strand_id
1 'polypeptide(L)'
;MPSDLYQTLGVAKTSTQDEIKKAYRKLAHQYHPDKNQGNKDMEAKFKEINNAYEVLGDAKKRENYDRFGNNYDKVNQAGEGFGYGGVNFDFGGMNGGGQPGFDNLNDVFETFFGSGFGSSTNKRGKAKPTTSRSKGIDIEMGISLTLEEVAIGSKKAFELKHNISCSHCTGKGFEPGSKTSTCPTCKGQGRVYQRVETIFGIIQQEIGCPTCDGGGKVFENPCKICSGKGYKQEIENLEVEIPVGVDTGDRIRVQGKGEAGYRGSEPGDLYLQVQLQQHKFLQRDKMDVNSTIEVGYFDILLGAKLDVYTVWGEVEVQIPAFTNPDGKLRLKGQGMPKLNNVNQKGDHFLKLKIKMPDKLSTEQSDVLRRIREEAS
;
A
#
# COMPACT_ATOMS: atom_id res chain seq x y z
N MET A 1 44.66 -8.08 -15.96
CA MET A 1 45.29 -7.41 -14.80
C MET A 1 44.18 -6.63 -14.10
N PRO A 2 44.03 -6.70 -12.78
CA PRO A 2 43.02 -5.92 -12.09
C PRO A 2 43.36 -4.44 -12.29
N SER A 3 42.44 -3.70 -12.88
CA SER A 3 42.54 -2.26 -13.13
C SER A 3 42.64 -1.50 -11.81
N ASP A 4 43.50 -0.46 -11.71
CA ASP A 4 43.57 0.43 -10.56
C ASP A 4 42.23 1.17 -10.42
N LEU A 5 41.59 1.08 -9.23
CA LEU A 5 40.28 1.67 -8.98
C LEU A 5 40.21 3.18 -9.28
N TYR A 6 41.31 3.90 -9.11
CA TYR A 6 41.42 5.30 -9.50
C TYR A 6 41.34 5.50 -11.01
N GLN A 7 41.96 4.58 -11.78
CA GLN A 7 41.87 4.62 -13.25
C GLN A 7 40.48 4.30 -13.74
N THR A 8 39.77 3.35 -13.06
CA THR A 8 38.37 3.02 -13.38
C THR A 8 37.44 4.24 -13.24
N LEU A 9 37.65 5.08 -12.22
CA LEU A 9 36.88 6.32 -12.04
C LEU A 9 37.46 7.51 -12.84
N GLY A 10 38.65 7.35 -13.47
CA GLY A 10 39.28 8.44 -14.22
C GLY A 10 39.76 9.60 -13.35
N VAL A 11 40.20 9.30 -12.12
CA VAL A 11 40.67 10.30 -11.16
C VAL A 11 42.11 10.02 -10.71
N ALA A 12 42.81 11.03 -10.24
CA ALA A 12 44.16 10.87 -9.69
C ALA A 12 44.11 10.27 -8.27
N LYS A 13 45.17 9.58 -7.85
CA LYS A 13 45.27 9.05 -6.47
C LYS A 13 45.23 10.15 -5.40
N THR A 14 45.54 11.39 -5.76
CA THR A 14 45.53 12.56 -4.88
C THR A 14 44.14 13.25 -4.85
N SER A 15 43.16 12.78 -5.63
CA SER A 15 41.83 13.41 -5.71
C SER A 15 41.08 13.39 -4.37
N THR A 16 40.37 14.46 -4.11
CA THR A 16 39.52 14.62 -2.94
C THR A 16 38.31 13.69 -3.00
N GLN A 17 37.65 13.44 -1.88
CA GLN A 17 36.42 12.64 -1.82
C GLN A 17 35.29 13.24 -2.69
N ASP A 18 35.21 14.56 -2.76
CA ASP A 18 34.21 15.24 -3.58
C ASP A 18 34.46 15.06 -5.09
N GLU A 19 35.74 15.06 -5.50
CA GLU A 19 36.11 14.78 -6.89
C GLU A 19 35.80 13.35 -7.28
N ILE A 20 36.10 12.37 -6.42
CA ILE A 20 35.76 10.95 -6.60
C ILE A 20 34.23 10.79 -6.75
N LYS A 21 33.44 11.44 -5.89
CA LYS A 21 31.98 11.40 -5.94
C LYS A 21 31.43 12.04 -7.21
N LYS A 22 32.04 13.13 -7.66
CA LYS A 22 31.64 13.84 -8.90
C LYS A 22 31.95 13.00 -10.14
N ALA A 23 33.12 12.36 -10.18
CA ALA A 23 33.53 11.46 -11.25
C ALA A 23 32.59 10.24 -11.33
N TYR A 24 32.30 9.61 -10.19
CA TYR A 24 31.35 8.50 -10.12
C TYR A 24 29.98 8.87 -10.67
N ARG A 25 29.38 10.00 -10.23
CA ARG A 25 28.08 10.43 -10.71
C ARG A 25 28.03 10.63 -12.23
N LYS A 26 29.10 11.18 -12.79
CA LYS A 26 29.22 11.39 -14.25
C LYS A 26 29.25 10.05 -15.00
N LEU A 27 30.07 9.11 -14.53
CA LEU A 27 30.20 7.80 -15.16
C LEU A 27 28.95 6.93 -14.94
N ALA A 28 28.38 6.93 -13.75
CA ALA A 28 27.14 6.20 -13.46
C ALA A 28 25.96 6.65 -14.34
N HIS A 29 25.85 7.97 -14.61
CA HIS A 29 24.85 8.49 -15.52
C HIS A 29 25.12 8.12 -17.00
N GLN A 30 26.39 8.02 -17.38
CA GLN A 30 26.79 7.64 -18.75
C GLN A 30 26.56 6.16 -19.03
N TYR A 31 26.87 5.29 -18.05
CA TYR A 31 26.80 3.83 -18.18
C TYR A 31 25.56 3.22 -17.53
N HIS A 32 24.53 4.05 -17.22
CA HIS A 32 23.30 3.58 -16.58
C HIS A 32 22.57 2.55 -17.47
N PRO A 33 22.11 1.41 -16.89
CA PRO A 33 21.47 0.35 -17.65
C PRO A 33 20.22 0.82 -18.41
N ASP A 34 19.44 1.77 -17.86
CA ASP A 34 18.24 2.31 -18.55
C ASP A 34 18.57 3.08 -19.84
N LYS A 35 19.78 3.66 -19.91
CA LYS A 35 20.23 4.39 -21.11
C LYS A 35 20.95 3.50 -22.12
N ASN A 36 21.43 2.34 -21.69
CA ASN A 36 22.25 1.44 -22.48
C ASN A 36 21.64 0.02 -22.51
N GLN A 37 20.31 -0.08 -22.61
CA GLN A 37 19.60 -1.34 -22.58
C GLN A 37 20.12 -2.34 -23.62
N GLY A 38 20.48 -3.54 -23.15
CA GLY A 38 20.96 -4.65 -24.01
C GLY A 38 22.45 -4.63 -24.33
N ASN A 39 23.24 -3.64 -23.89
CA ASN A 39 24.67 -3.60 -24.12
C ASN A 39 25.48 -4.17 -22.96
N LYS A 40 25.92 -5.43 -23.09
CA LYS A 40 26.68 -6.15 -22.05
C LYS A 40 28.01 -5.51 -21.68
N ASP A 41 28.67 -4.82 -22.61
CA ASP A 41 29.95 -4.16 -22.33
C ASP A 41 29.75 -2.92 -21.45
N MET A 42 28.65 -2.19 -21.65
CA MET A 42 28.29 -1.04 -20.82
C MET A 42 27.86 -1.45 -19.42
N GLU A 43 27.17 -2.60 -19.32
CA GLU A 43 26.80 -3.19 -18.02
C GLU A 43 28.02 -3.66 -17.22
N ALA A 44 29.01 -4.28 -17.89
CA ALA A 44 30.27 -4.68 -17.27
C ALA A 44 31.04 -3.45 -16.74
N LYS A 45 31.14 -2.38 -17.53
CA LYS A 45 31.75 -1.12 -17.11
C LYS A 45 31.02 -0.46 -15.93
N PHE A 46 29.69 -0.50 -15.93
CA PHE A 46 28.90 0.01 -14.81
C PHE A 46 29.19 -0.73 -13.51
N LYS A 47 29.34 -2.05 -13.56
CA LYS A 47 29.74 -2.87 -12.40
C LYS A 47 31.13 -2.50 -11.90
N GLU A 48 32.11 -2.32 -12.79
CA GLU A 48 33.45 -1.89 -12.43
C GLU A 48 33.47 -0.50 -11.77
N ILE A 49 32.71 0.46 -12.31
CA ILE A 49 32.57 1.83 -11.76
C ILE A 49 31.96 1.79 -10.36
N ASN A 50 30.94 0.97 -10.14
CA ASN A 50 30.30 0.83 -8.84
C ASN A 50 31.26 0.22 -7.81
N ASN A 51 31.99 -0.84 -8.18
CA ASN A 51 33.00 -1.46 -7.30
C ASN A 51 34.10 -0.46 -6.94
N ALA A 52 34.61 0.30 -7.91
CA ALA A 52 35.62 1.33 -7.65
C ALA A 52 35.11 2.41 -6.68
N TYR A 53 33.87 2.85 -6.81
CA TYR A 53 33.31 3.83 -5.90
C TYR A 53 32.98 3.25 -4.52
N GLU A 54 32.61 2.02 -4.40
CA GLU A 54 32.38 1.36 -3.11
C GLU A 54 33.63 1.39 -2.23
N VAL A 55 34.80 1.25 -2.83
CA VAL A 55 36.07 1.27 -2.11
C VAL A 55 36.58 2.71 -1.92
N LEU A 56 36.61 3.52 -2.96
CA LEU A 56 37.17 4.88 -2.92
C LEU A 56 36.23 5.92 -2.34
N GLY A 57 34.94 5.64 -2.29
CA GLY A 57 33.91 6.53 -1.75
C GLY A 57 33.90 6.61 -0.21
N ASP A 58 34.43 5.62 0.48
CA ASP A 58 34.58 5.61 1.93
C ASP A 58 36.03 5.89 2.33
N ALA A 59 36.23 6.85 3.23
CA ALA A 59 37.56 7.29 3.63
C ALA A 59 38.43 6.16 4.24
N LYS A 60 37.81 5.24 5.02
CA LYS A 60 38.51 4.11 5.65
C LYS A 60 38.85 3.01 4.65
N LYS A 61 37.91 2.66 3.77
CA LYS A 61 38.14 1.68 2.71
C LYS A 61 39.20 2.17 1.74
N ARG A 62 39.17 3.47 1.39
CA ARG A 62 40.18 4.12 0.55
C ARG A 62 41.57 4.05 1.19
N GLU A 63 41.70 4.40 2.48
CA GLU A 63 42.98 4.31 3.21
C GLU A 63 43.52 2.88 3.22
N ASN A 64 42.66 1.88 3.41
CA ASN A 64 43.04 0.46 3.34
C ASN A 64 43.48 0.06 1.93
N TYR A 65 42.75 0.53 0.90
CA TYR A 65 43.15 0.28 -0.48
C TYR A 65 44.48 0.97 -0.84
N ASP A 66 44.72 2.16 -0.37
CA ASP A 66 45.97 2.90 -0.59
C ASP A 66 47.18 2.24 0.09
N ARG A 67 46.93 1.55 1.24
CA ARG A 67 47.99 0.80 1.97
C ARG A 67 48.26 -0.58 1.41
N PHE A 68 47.25 -1.33 1.02
CA PHE A 68 47.33 -2.75 0.70
C PHE A 68 47.06 -3.08 -0.78
N GLY A 69 46.67 -2.08 -1.59
CA GLY A 69 46.38 -2.26 -3.00
C GLY A 69 45.19 -3.23 -3.21
N ASN A 70 45.24 -4.01 -4.27
CA ASN A 70 44.22 -5.00 -4.61
C ASN A 70 44.10 -6.20 -3.63
N ASN A 71 44.97 -6.29 -2.61
CA ASN A 71 44.90 -7.32 -1.57
C ASN A 71 44.10 -6.86 -0.33
N TYR A 72 43.46 -5.69 -0.37
CA TYR A 72 42.67 -5.14 0.76
C TYR A 72 41.57 -6.08 1.23
N ASP A 73 40.98 -6.89 0.34
CA ASP A 73 39.93 -7.87 0.66
C ASP A 73 40.46 -9.01 1.56
N LYS A 74 41.72 -9.40 1.42
CA LYS A 74 42.31 -10.48 2.21
C LYS A 74 42.70 -10.03 3.62
N VAL A 75 42.95 -8.77 3.82
CA VAL A 75 43.35 -8.21 5.13
C VAL A 75 42.14 -8.01 6.03
N ASN A 76 40.96 -7.74 5.47
CA ASN A 76 39.70 -7.67 6.22
C ASN A 76 39.19 -9.03 6.74
N GLN A 77 39.73 -10.16 6.25
CA GLN A 77 39.41 -11.49 6.76
C GLN A 77 40.30 -11.93 7.95
N ALA A 78 41.41 -11.26 8.23
CA ALA A 78 42.37 -11.68 9.23
C ALA A 78 42.47 -10.83 10.52
N GLY A 79 41.72 -9.74 10.63
CA GLY A 79 41.81 -8.83 11.78
C GLY A 79 40.45 -8.46 12.35
N GLU A 80 40.15 -9.03 13.49
CA GLU A 80 39.13 -8.65 14.51
C GLU A 80 37.71 -8.32 14.06
N GLY A 81 36.85 -9.25 14.46
CA GLY A 81 35.39 -9.17 14.51
C GLY A 81 34.77 -7.84 14.83
N PHE A 82 34.27 -7.20 13.79
CA PHE A 82 33.09 -6.42 13.92
C PHE A 82 32.20 -6.68 12.67
N GLY A 83 31.27 -7.60 12.89
CA GLY A 83 30.36 -8.08 11.88
C GLY A 83 29.46 -6.96 11.35
N TYR A 84 29.45 -6.85 10.04
CA TYR A 84 28.23 -6.62 9.29
C TYR A 84 28.36 -7.41 7.99
N GLY A 85 27.54 -8.45 7.93
CA GLY A 85 27.34 -9.43 6.89
C GLY A 85 27.99 -9.16 5.53
N GLY A 86 29.07 -9.91 5.25
CA GLY A 86 29.50 -10.09 3.89
C GLY A 86 28.44 -10.83 3.10
N VAL A 87 27.55 -10.07 2.49
CA VAL A 87 26.69 -10.59 1.42
C VAL A 87 27.56 -10.63 0.18
N ASN A 88 28.21 -11.76 0.00
CA ASN A 88 28.85 -12.11 -1.26
C ASN A 88 27.70 -12.31 -2.26
N PHE A 89 27.35 -11.26 -3.01
CA PHE A 89 26.48 -11.40 -4.17
C PHE A 89 27.30 -12.11 -5.26
N ASP A 90 27.35 -13.43 -5.17
CA ASP A 90 27.71 -14.28 -6.29
C ASP A 90 26.59 -14.20 -7.34
N PHE A 91 26.73 -13.26 -8.25
CA PHE A 91 25.86 -13.09 -9.41
C PHE A 91 26.22 -14.06 -10.55
N GLY A 92 27.02 -15.07 -10.29
CA GLY A 92 27.57 -15.98 -11.28
C GLY A 92 26.81 -17.29 -11.52
N GLY A 93 25.62 -17.50 -10.99
CA GLY A 93 24.97 -18.81 -11.03
C GLY A 93 23.46 -18.81 -11.29
N MET A 94 22.94 -18.06 -12.27
CA MET A 94 21.52 -18.19 -12.63
C MET A 94 21.34 -18.45 -14.14
N ASN A 95 21.68 -19.68 -14.52
CA ASN A 95 21.22 -20.25 -15.79
C ASN A 95 20.00 -21.13 -15.47
N GLY A 96 18.81 -20.67 -15.80
CA GLY A 96 17.59 -21.47 -15.68
C GLY A 96 16.31 -20.68 -15.39
N GLY A 97 15.66 -20.20 -16.43
CA GLY A 97 14.21 -20.06 -16.62
C GLY A 97 13.33 -19.44 -15.53
N GLY A 98 12.89 -18.22 -15.70
CA GLY A 98 11.79 -17.65 -14.91
C GLY A 98 12.00 -16.16 -14.65
N GLN A 99 11.28 -15.35 -15.37
CA GLN A 99 11.28 -13.90 -15.30
C GLN A 99 10.59 -13.41 -14.03
N PRO A 100 11.26 -12.72 -13.09
CA PRO A 100 10.62 -11.78 -12.18
C PRO A 100 11.09 -10.35 -12.49
N GLY A 101 10.14 -9.44 -12.51
CA GLY A 101 10.31 -8.06 -12.89
C GLY A 101 11.34 -7.31 -12.04
N PHE A 102 12.04 -6.41 -12.69
CA PHE A 102 13.13 -5.55 -12.18
C PHE A 102 12.64 -4.37 -11.29
N ASP A 103 11.42 -4.40 -10.79
CA ASP A 103 10.87 -3.27 -9.99
C ASP A 103 11.42 -3.17 -8.55
N ASN A 104 12.15 -4.17 -8.06
CA ASN A 104 12.64 -4.19 -6.68
C ASN A 104 14.08 -3.69 -6.45
N LEU A 105 14.80 -3.25 -7.48
CA LEU A 105 16.18 -2.76 -7.31
C LEU A 105 16.24 -1.37 -6.67
N ASN A 106 15.20 -0.56 -6.85
CA ASN A 106 15.07 0.75 -6.21
C ASN A 106 14.79 0.62 -4.70
N ASP A 107 13.96 -0.34 -4.29
CA ASP A 107 13.64 -0.58 -2.88
C ASP A 107 14.85 -1.11 -2.09
N VAL A 108 15.66 -1.97 -2.72
CA VAL A 108 16.91 -2.48 -2.11
C VAL A 108 17.95 -1.36 -2.01
N PHE A 109 17.99 -0.46 -2.98
CA PHE A 109 18.91 0.68 -2.97
C PHE A 109 18.47 1.75 -1.94
N GLU A 110 17.17 2.06 -1.82
CA GLU A 110 16.64 2.97 -0.79
C GLU A 110 16.80 2.41 0.62
N THR A 111 16.61 1.11 0.81
CA THR A 111 16.78 0.46 2.13
C THR A 111 18.26 0.45 2.56
N PHE A 112 19.19 0.33 1.61
CA PHE A 112 20.62 0.27 1.91
C PHE A 112 21.29 1.66 1.97
N PHE A 113 20.85 2.62 1.15
CA PHE A 113 21.42 3.96 1.08
C PHE A 113 20.59 5.06 1.75
N GLY A 114 19.26 4.88 1.87
CA GLY A 114 18.36 5.88 2.45
C GLY A 114 18.42 5.98 3.98
N SER A 115 18.84 4.93 4.66
CA SER A 115 18.85 4.88 6.14
C SER A 115 20.19 5.22 6.81
N GLY A 116 21.28 5.48 6.05
CA GLY A 116 22.63 5.60 6.60
C GLY A 116 23.38 6.92 6.40
N PHE A 117 22.92 7.84 5.54
CA PHE A 117 23.79 8.94 5.13
C PHE A 117 23.13 10.32 5.11
N GLY A 118 22.66 10.78 6.25
CA GLY A 118 22.21 12.17 6.34
C GLY A 118 21.53 12.53 7.63
N SER A 119 22.20 12.55 8.74
CA SER A 119 22.11 13.60 9.73
C SER A 119 22.98 13.27 10.94
N SER A 120 24.18 13.82 10.94
CA SER A 120 25.01 13.94 12.12
C SER A 120 24.46 15.08 12.98
N THR A 121 23.71 14.76 14.01
CA THR A 121 23.63 15.63 15.20
C THR A 121 23.67 14.77 16.46
N ASN A 122 24.79 14.97 17.18
CA ASN A 122 25.06 14.48 18.51
C ASN A 122 23.84 14.57 19.45
N LYS A 123 23.38 13.38 19.91
CA LYS A 123 22.94 13.22 21.31
C LYS A 123 23.12 11.75 21.69
N ARG A 124 24.23 11.43 22.39
CA ARG A 124 24.37 10.23 23.21
C ARG A 124 23.30 10.26 24.31
N GLY A 125 22.07 9.88 23.95
CA GLY A 125 21.07 9.42 24.88
C GLY A 125 21.16 7.92 24.90
N LYS A 126 21.48 7.31 26.06
CA LYS A 126 21.24 5.89 26.31
C LYS A 126 19.80 5.62 25.91
N ALA A 127 19.58 5.01 24.75
CA ALA A 127 18.28 4.46 24.39
C ALA A 127 17.96 3.40 25.45
N LYS A 128 17.14 3.77 26.45
CA LYS A 128 16.41 2.77 27.24
C LYS A 128 15.75 1.86 26.19
N PRO A 129 15.88 0.52 26.33
CA PRO A 129 15.08 -0.37 25.52
C PRO A 129 13.63 -0.08 25.88
N THR A 130 12.98 0.75 25.07
CA THR A 130 11.53 0.81 25.07
C THR A 130 11.07 -0.57 24.63
N THR A 131 10.64 -1.37 25.59
CA THR A 131 9.70 -2.46 25.33
C THR A 131 8.51 -1.77 24.70
N SER A 132 8.52 -1.64 23.38
CA SER A 132 7.37 -1.13 22.65
C SER A 132 6.25 -2.10 22.96
N ARG A 133 5.36 -1.68 23.86
CA ARG A 133 4.10 -2.38 24.05
C ARG A 133 3.48 -2.44 22.67
N SER A 134 3.45 -3.61 22.07
CA SER A 134 2.96 -3.75 20.71
C SER A 134 1.48 -3.44 20.71
N LYS A 135 1.11 -2.39 19.99
CA LYS A 135 -0.28 -2.08 19.63
C LYS A 135 -0.92 -3.35 19.06
N GLY A 136 -2.20 -3.53 19.23
CA GLY A 136 -2.95 -4.60 18.59
C GLY A 136 -2.83 -4.53 17.05
N ILE A 137 -3.03 -5.66 16.42
CA ILE A 137 -3.00 -5.77 14.95
C ILE A 137 -4.24 -5.08 14.40
N ASP A 138 -4.05 -4.31 13.33
CA ASP A 138 -5.14 -3.71 12.60
C ASP A 138 -5.90 -4.79 11.80
N ILE A 139 -7.22 -4.64 11.67
CA ILE A 139 -8.08 -5.56 10.92
C ILE A 139 -8.51 -4.87 9.63
N GLU A 140 -8.46 -5.59 8.51
CA GLU A 140 -9.01 -5.13 7.24
C GLU A 140 -10.23 -5.95 6.88
N MET A 141 -11.33 -5.29 6.48
CA MET A 141 -12.58 -5.94 6.06
C MET A 141 -13.18 -5.20 4.86
N GLY A 142 -13.66 -5.97 3.86
CA GLY A 142 -14.38 -5.40 2.73
C GLY A 142 -15.82 -5.05 3.10
N ILE A 143 -16.31 -3.90 2.63
CA ILE A 143 -17.71 -3.49 2.76
C ILE A 143 -18.29 -3.18 1.37
N SER A 144 -19.43 -3.81 1.04
CA SER A 144 -20.12 -3.58 -0.23
C SER A 144 -21.21 -2.52 -0.05
N LEU A 145 -21.16 -1.48 -0.90
CA LEU A 145 -22.08 -0.33 -0.86
C LEU A 145 -22.75 -0.14 -2.22
N THR A 146 -23.98 0.35 -2.22
CA THR A 146 -24.66 0.79 -3.44
C THR A 146 -24.31 2.24 -3.78
N LEU A 147 -24.59 2.67 -5.01
CA LEU A 147 -24.34 4.06 -5.43
C LEU A 147 -25.20 5.05 -4.64
N GLU A 148 -26.44 4.69 -4.33
CA GLU A 148 -27.38 5.49 -3.56
C GLU A 148 -26.92 5.67 -2.11
N GLU A 149 -26.45 4.58 -1.48
CA GLU A 149 -25.90 4.63 -0.11
C GLU A 149 -24.71 5.59 -0.03
N VAL A 150 -23.88 5.59 -1.04
CA VAL A 150 -22.69 6.47 -1.11
C VAL A 150 -23.07 7.92 -1.48
N ALA A 151 -24.10 8.11 -2.28
CA ALA A 151 -24.56 9.45 -2.66
C ALA A 151 -25.16 10.22 -1.47
N ILE A 152 -25.96 9.53 -0.66
CA ILE A 152 -26.68 10.15 0.47
C ILE A 152 -25.85 10.09 1.75
N GLY A 153 -24.94 9.09 1.84
CA GLY A 153 -24.32 8.66 3.09
C GLY A 153 -25.23 7.67 3.82
N SER A 154 -24.67 6.73 4.49
CA SER A 154 -25.43 5.68 5.16
C SER A 154 -24.77 5.24 6.44
N LYS A 155 -25.54 4.61 7.32
CA LYS A 155 -25.01 3.87 8.47
C LYS A 155 -25.11 2.39 8.16
N LYS A 156 -23.99 1.69 8.25
CA LYS A 156 -23.95 0.23 8.05
C LYS A 156 -23.63 -0.46 9.36
N ALA A 157 -24.49 -1.41 9.70
CA ALA A 157 -24.26 -2.32 10.82
C ALA A 157 -23.69 -3.64 10.31
N PHE A 158 -22.69 -4.16 10.97
CA PHE A 158 -22.10 -5.46 10.70
C PHE A 158 -21.51 -6.09 11.98
N GLU A 159 -21.36 -7.39 11.95
CA GLU A 159 -20.77 -8.15 13.04
C GLU A 159 -19.27 -8.29 12.81
N LEU A 160 -18.48 -7.86 13.79
CA LEU A 160 -17.03 -8.02 13.80
C LEU A 160 -16.64 -9.04 14.86
N LYS A 161 -16.03 -10.14 14.43
CA LYS A 161 -15.44 -11.13 15.33
C LYS A 161 -13.96 -10.83 15.51
N HIS A 162 -13.58 -10.34 16.68
CA HIS A 162 -12.20 -9.98 16.98
C HIS A 162 -11.84 -10.23 18.45
N ASN A 163 -10.58 -10.09 18.79
CA ASN A 163 -10.13 -10.18 20.16
C ASN A 163 -10.25 -8.82 20.83
N ILE A 164 -11.03 -8.74 21.89
CA ILE A 164 -11.17 -7.54 22.72
C ILE A 164 -10.40 -7.70 24.02
N SER A 165 -9.93 -6.61 24.57
CA SER A 165 -9.25 -6.61 25.88
C SER A 165 -10.17 -7.16 26.97
N CYS A 166 -9.68 -8.10 27.75
CA CYS A 166 -10.44 -8.69 28.86
C CYS A 166 -10.77 -7.62 29.88
N SER A 167 -12.06 -7.37 30.08
CA SER A 167 -12.55 -6.34 31.01
C SER A 167 -12.13 -6.58 32.46
N HIS A 168 -12.07 -7.86 32.93
CA HIS A 168 -11.71 -8.22 34.27
C HIS A 168 -10.26 -7.84 34.63
N CYS A 169 -9.31 -8.18 33.79
CA CYS A 169 -7.90 -7.87 33.99
C CYS A 169 -7.40 -6.64 33.23
N THR A 170 -8.28 -5.92 32.57
CA THR A 170 -7.94 -4.73 31.72
C THR A 170 -6.82 -5.02 30.73
N GLY A 171 -6.90 -6.17 30.06
CA GLY A 171 -5.93 -6.61 29.06
C GLY A 171 -4.63 -7.19 29.63
N LYS A 172 -4.39 -7.13 30.92
CA LYS A 172 -3.09 -7.48 31.54
C LYS A 172 -2.80 -8.98 31.58
N GLY A 173 -3.82 -9.83 31.53
CA GLY A 173 -3.68 -11.29 31.57
C GLY A 173 -3.53 -11.91 32.96
N PHE A 174 -3.59 -11.15 34.05
CA PHE A 174 -3.46 -11.63 35.40
C PHE A 174 -4.53 -11.03 36.32
N GLU A 175 -4.80 -11.70 37.45
CA GLU A 175 -5.79 -11.24 38.42
C GLU A 175 -5.41 -9.86 38.98
N PRO A 176 -6.40 -8.96 39.16
CA PRO A 176 -6.16 -7.69 39.83
C PRO A 176 -5.54 -7.91 41.23
N GLY A 177 -4.42 -7.20 41.48
CA GLY A 177 -3.70 -7.36 42.77
C GLY A 177 -2.68 -8.50 42.81
N SER A 178 -2.50 -9.29 41.74
CA SER A 178 -1.45 -10.32 41.68
C SER A 178 -0.06 -9.75 41.85
N LYS A 179 0.77 -10.44 42.62
CA LYS A 179 2.21 -10.13 42.74
C LYS A 179 2.91 -10.45 41.43
N THR A 180 3.84 -9.60 41.05
CA THR A 180 4.72 -9.81 39.91
C THR A 180 6.11 -10.18 40.39
N SER A 181 6.68 -11.22 39.78
CA SER A 181 8.07 -11.61 40.00
C SER A 181 8.88 -11.40 38.68
N THR A 182 10.18 -11.19 38.87
CA THR A 182 11.09 -11.11 37.69
C THR A 182 11.13 -12.47 37.01
N CYS A 183 11.03 -12.50 35.68
CA CYS A 183 11.07 -13.76 34.93
C CYS A 183 12.39 -14.52 35.23
N PRO A 184 12.34 -15.76 35.70
CA PRO A 184 13.55 -16.52 36.02
C PRO A 184 14.39 -16.85 34.78
N THR A 185 13.77 -17.02 33.62
CA THR A 185 14.42 -17.43 32.39
C THR A 185 15.25 -16.30 31.78
N CYS A 186 14.69 -15.09 31.66
CA CYS A 186 15.36 -13.94 31.04
C CYS A 186 15.87 -12.93 32.09
N LYS A 187 15.69 -13.19 33.37
CA LYS A 187 16.11 -12.30 34.48
C LYS A 187 15.67 -10.85 34.29
N GLY A 188 14.46 -10.66 33.72
CA GLY A 188 13.86 -9.36 33.48
C GLY A 188 14.18 -8.74 32.13
N GLN A 189 15.05 -9.33 31.30
CA GLN A 189 15.43 -8.78 30.00
C GLN A 189 14.35 -8.91 28.91
N GLY A 190 13.40 -9.84 29.10
CA GLY A 190 12.33 -10.10 28.11
C GLY A 190 12.79 -10.90 26.90
N ARG A 191 14.08 -11.17 26.73
CA ARG A 191 14.68 -11.80 25.57
C ARG A 191 15.61 -12.93 26.00
N VAL A 192 15.76 -13.93 25.15
CA VAL A 192 16.71 -15.04 25.33
C VAL A 192 17.39 -15.32 24.00
N TYR A 193 18.63 -15.84 24.07
CA TYR A 193 19.37 -16.23 22.89
C TYR A 193 19.15 -17.71 22.62
N GLN A 194 18.60 -18.03 21.45
CA GLN A 194 18.47 -19.40 20.97
C GLN A 194 19.57 -19.68 19.91
N ARG A 195 20.21 -20.82 20.06
CA ARG A 195 21.14 -21.31 19.03
C ARG A 195 20.32 -22.05 17.96
N VAL A 196 20.41 -21.58 16.74
CA VAL A 196 19.77 -22.20 15.57
C VAL A 196 20.87 -22.73 14.67
N GLU A 197 20.84 -24.04 14.43
CA GLU A 197 21.73 -24.66 13.44
C GLU A 197 21.20 -24.40 12.04
N THR A 198 21.99 -23.75 11.23
CA THR A 198 21.70 -23.50 9.82
C THR A 198 22.75 -24.17 8.95
N ILE A 199 22.48 -24.29 7.65
CA ILE A 199 23.45 -24.85 6.67
C ILE A 199 24.75 -24.03 6.60
N PHE A 200 24.79 -22.82 7.18
CA PHE A 200 25.96 -21.94 7.25
C PHE A 200 26.62 -21.94 8.63
N GLY A 201 26.17 -22.78 9.56
CA GLY A 201 26.72 -22.87 10.92
C GLY A 201 25.70 -22.52 12.01
N ILE A 202 26.17 -22.44 13.25
CA ILE A 202 25.35 -22.13 14.42
C ILE A 202 25.22 -20.61 14.55
N ILE A 203 24.00 -20.10 14.41
CA ILE A 203 23.70 -18.69 14.61
C ILE A 203 23.00 -18.51 15.95
N GLN A 204 23.39 -17.49 16.72
CA GLN A 204 22.67 -17.06 17.90
C GLN A 204 21.60 -16.04 17.51
N GLN A 205 20.33 -16.43 17.60
CA GLN A 205 19.21 -15.57 17.34
C GLN A 205 18.59 -15.08 18.66
N GLU A 206 18.37 -13.78 18.77
CA GLU A 206 17.64 -13.18 19.88
C GLU A 206 16.14 -13.35 19.65
N ILE A 207 15.47 -14.04 20.56
CA ILE A 207 14.01 -14.26 20.51
C ILE A 207 13.35 -13.75 21.78
N GLY A 208 12.07 -13.41 21.68
CA GLY A 208 11.27 -13.11 22.87
C GLY A 208 11.28 -14.26 23.85
N CYS A 209 11.45 -13.99 25.14
CA CYS A 209 11.49 -15.03 26.17
C CYS A 209 10.15 -15.78 26.24
N PRO A 210 10.09 -17.09 25.98
CA PRO A 210 8.83 -17.85 25.94
C PRO A 210 8.12 -17.94 27.29
N THR A 211 8.84 -17.76 28.39
CA THR A 211 8.26 -17.83 29.74
C THR A 211 7.48 -16.57 30.13
N CYS A 212 7.86 -15.42 29.59
CA CYS A 212 7.23 -14.14 29.91
C CYS A 212 6.74 -13.40 28.66
N ASP A 213 6.75 -14.04 27.48
CA ASP A 213 6.35 -13.46 26.19
C ASP A 213 6.96 -12.08 25.94
N GLY A 214 8.24 -11.91 26.23
CA GLY A 214 8.94 -10.63 26.08
C GLY A 214 8.71 -9.61 27.18
N GLY A 215 7.80 -9.84 28.12
CA GLY A 215 7.44 -8.87 29.17
C GLY A 215 8.43 -8.73 30.33
N GLY A 216 9.42 -9.61 30.46
CA GLY A 216 10.43 -9.60 31.54
C GLY A 216 9.92 -9.97 32.94
N LYS A 217 8.59 -10.06 33.16
CA LYS A 217 7.93 -10.36 34.40
C LYS A 217 6.97 -11.53 34.26
N VAL A 218 6.86 -12.34 35.28
CA VAL A 218 5.90 -13.45 35.44
C VAL A 218 4.90 -13.11 36.54
N PHE A 219 3.68 -13.54 36.38
CA PHE A 219 2.60 -13.29 37.30
C PHE A 219 2.21 -14.58 38.03
N GLU A 220 1.99 -14.54 39.33
CA GLU A 220 1.66 -15.72 40.12
C GLU A 220 0.26 -16.27 39.83
N ASN A 221 -0.71 -15.38 39.54
CA ASN A 221 -2.09 -15.76 39.32
C ASN A 221 -2.57 -15.29 37.92
N PRO A 222 -2.67 -16.19 36.92
CA PRO A 222 -3.26 -15.85 35.64
C PRO A 222 -4.74 -15.51 35.80
N CYS A 223 -5.24 -14.57 35.04
CA CYS A 223 -6.64 -14.17 35.01
C CYS A 223 -7.52 -15.37 34.64
N LYS A 224 -8.45 -15.74 35.53
CA LYS A 224 -9.35 -16.90 35.33
C LYS A 224 -10.28 -16.73 34.12
N ILE A 225 -10.67 -15.49 33.79
CA ILE A 225 -11.63 -15.21 32.74
C ILE A 225 -11.01 -15.35 31.33
N CYS A 226 -9.77 -14.90 31.15
CA CYS A 226 -9.07 -14.99 29.86
C CYS A 226 -7.95 -16.04 29.86
N SER A 227 -7.81 -16.81 30.91
CA SER A 227 -6.78 -17.87 31.07
C SER A 227 -5.36 -17.34 30.82
N GLY A 228 -5.08 -16.13 31.26
CA GLY A 228 -3.77 -15.51 31.11
C GLY A 228 -3.52 -14.75 29.81
N LYS A 229 -4.40 -14.87 28.81
CA LYS A 229 -4.22 -14.27 27.48
C LYS A 229 -4.31 -12.73 27.49
N GLY A 230 -5.11 -12.15 28.38
CA GLY A 230 -5.38 -10.70 28.42
C GLY A 230 -6.50 -10.26 27.47
N TYR A 231 -6.97 -11.11 26.60
CA TYR A 231 -8.04 -10.82 25.64
C TYR A 231 -9.04 -11.99 25.56
N LYS A 232 -10.22 -11.70 25.03
CA LYS A 232 -11.24 -12.67 24.68
C LYS A 232 -11.67 -12.44 23.25
N GLN A 233 -12.04 -13.51 22.56
CA GLN A 233 -12.71 -13.39 21.27
C GLN A 233 -14.19 -13.10 21.50
N GLU A 234 -14.68 -12.04 20.90
CA GLU A 234 -16.08 -11.61 21.02
C GLU A 234 -16.60 -11.15 19.64
N ILE A 235 -17.91 -11.26 19.46
CA ILE A 235 -18.61 -10.72 18.29
C ILE A 235 -19.23 -9.39 18.73
N GLU A 236 -18.77 -8.31 18.11
CA GLU A 236 -19.26 -6.96 18.36
C GLU A 236 -20.10 -6.48 17.18
N ASN A 237 -21.32 -5.99 17.47
CA ASN A 237 -22.14 -5.32 16.46
C ASN A 237 -21.68 -3.87 16.36
N LEU A 238 -21.09 -3.51 15.22
CA LEU A 238 -20.59 -2.17 14.94
C LEU A 238 -21.51 -1.46 13.97
N GLU A 239 -21.86 -0.23 14.27
CA GLU A 239 -22.53 0.70 13.36
C GLU A 239 -21.50 1.74 12.91
N VAL A 240 -21.22 1.80 11.61
CA VAL A 240 -20.25 2.72 11.04
C VAL A 240 -20.92 3.66 10.08
N GLU A 241 -20.64 4.95 10.24
CA GLU A 241 -21.08 5.99 9.33
C GLU A 241 -20.21 5.98 8.08
N ILE A 242 -20.86 5.84 6.92
CA ILE A 242 -20.22 5.87 5.61
C ILE A 242 -20.29 7.31 5.10
N PRO A 243 -19.14 7.96 4.87
CA PRO A 243 -19.13 9.31 4.34
C PRO A 243 -19.72 9.38 2.93
N VAL A 244 -20.33 10.52 2.59
CA VAL A 244 -20.83 10.77 1.23
C VAL A 244 -19.67 10.82 0.23
N GLY A 245 -19.87 10.27 -0.95
CA GLY A 245 -18.94 10.39 -2.06
C GLY A 245 -17.75 9.41 -2.06
N VAL A 246 -17.69 8.47 -1.11
CA VAL A 246 -16.63 7.43 -1.10
C VAL A 246 -16.61 6.65 -2.41
N ASP A 247 -15.45 6.09 -2.79
CA ASP A 247 -15.29 5.31 -4.02
C ASP A 247 -14.71 3.92 -3.74
N THR A 248 -14.75 3.08 -4.76
CA THR A 248 -14.12 1.75 -4.67
C THR A 248 -12.62 1.91 -4.40
N GLY A 249 -12.14 1.19 -3.39
CA GLY A 249 -10.75 1.23 -2.93
C GLY A 249 -10.50 2.23 -1.79
N ASP A 250 -11.44 3.11 -1.47
CA ASP A 250 -11.32 3.97 -0.29
C ASP A 250 -11.32 3.14 1.00
N ARG A 251 -10.58 3.62 2.00
CA ARG A 251 -10.47 2.98 3.32
C ARG A 251 -11.08 3.86 4.39
N ILE A 252 -12.06 3.32 5.11
CA ILE A 252 -12.70 3.97 6.26
C ILE A 252 -12.07 3.39 7.51
N ARG A 253 -11.40 4.23 8.32
CA ARG A 253 -10.76 3.83 9.57
C ARG A 253 -11.75 3.96 10.72
N VAL A 254 -11.93 2.87 11.47
CA VAL A 254 -12.65 2.85 12.73
C VAL A 254 -11.65 2.62 13.86
N GLN A 255 -11.36 3.66 14.60
CA GLN A 255 -10.30 3.66 15.60
C GLN A 255 -10.58 2.69 16.74
N GLY A 256 -9.57 1.91 17.14
CA GLY A 256 -9.62 1.02 18.30
C GLY A 256 -10.51 -0.21 18.14
N LYS A 257 -10.95 -0.54 16.91
CA LYS A 257 -11.78 -1.71 16.59
C LYS A 257 -11.00 -2.85 15.91
N GLY A 258 -9.68 -2.82 15.99
CA GLY A 258 -8.80 -3.93 15.61
C GLY A 258 -8.64 -4.97 16.73
N GLU A 259 -7.60 -5.79 16.62
CA GLU A 259 -7.26 -6.78 17.65
C GLU A 259 -6.79 -6.12 18.93
N ALA A 260 -7.04 -6.77 20.06
CA ALA A 260 -6.54 -6.31 21.35
C ALA A 260 -5.01 -6.20 21.35
N GLY A 261 -4.50 -5.15 21.97
CA GLY A 261 -3.07 -4.96 22.15
C GLY A 261 -2.49 -5.91 23.21
N TYR A 262 -1.21 -6.20 23.08
CA TYR A 262 -0.51 -7.09 24.00
C TYR A 262 -0.46 -6.50 25.41
N ARG A 263 -0.88 -7.29 26.42
CA ARG A 263 -0.86 -6.96 27.85
C ARG A 263 -1.44 -5.59 28.21
N GLY A 264 -2.59 -5.24 27.61
CA GLY A 264 -3.30 -3.98 27.87
C GLY A 264 -2.73 -2.77 27.14
N SER A 265 -1.96 -3.03 26.10
CA SER A 265 -1.60 -2.00 25.10
C SER A 265 -2.82 -1.60 24.31
N GLU A 266 -2.72 -0.49 23.59
CA GLU A 266 -3.79 0.00 22.72
C GLU A 266 -4.20 -1.05 21.68
N PRO A 267 -5.50 -1.23 21.43
CA PRO A 267 -5.97 -2.08 20.35
C PRO A 267 -5.55 -1.53 18.99
N GLY A 268 -5.59 -2.39 17.98
CA GLY A 268 -5.50 -2.01 16.59
C GLY A 268 -6.70 -1.21 16.12
N ASP A 269 -6.72 -0.85 14.86
CA ASP A 269 -7.82 -0.18 14.19
C ASP A 269 -8.49 -1.12 13.18
N LEU A 270 -9.76 -0.86 12.87
CA LEU A 270 -10.45 -1.54 11.79
C LEU A 270 -10.43 -0.64 10.55
N TYR A 271 -10.00 -1.20 9.43
CA TYR A 271 -10.05 -0.57 8.12
C TYR A 271 -11.11 -1.25 7.26
N LEU A 272 -12.14 -0.49 6.90
CA LEU A 272 -13.16 -0.94 5.97
C LEU A 272 -12.76 -0.53 4.56
N GLN A 273 -12.49 -1.52 3.70
CA GLN A 273 -12.22 -1.28 2.30
C GLN A 273 -13.52 -1.23 1.53
N VAL A 274 -13.84 -0.08 0.95
CA VAL A 274 -15.07 0.14 0.20
C VAL A 274 -15.00 -0.57 -1.15
N GLN A 275 -16.10 -1.29 -1.47
CA GLN A 275 -16.33 -1.88 -2.77
C GLN A 275 -17.75 -1.52 -3.22
N LEU A 276 -17.85 -0.75 -4.32
CA LEU A 276 -19.14 -0.38 -4.87
C LEU A 276 -19.75 -1.56 -5.63
N GLN A 277 -21.02 -1.80 -5.38
CA GLN A 277 -21.80 -2.78 -6.15
C GLN A 277 -22.07 -2.23 -7.54
N GLN A 278 -22.00 -3.12 -8.54
CA GLN A 278 -22.34 -2.77 -9.90
C GLN A 278 -23.86 -2.47 -9.97
N HIS A 279 -24.20 -1.25 -10.37
CA HIS A 279 -25.60 -0.86 -10.54
C HIS A 279 -26.10 -1.28 -11.94
N LYS A 280 -27.39 -1.64 -12.02
CA LYS A 280 -28.00 -2.18 -13.27
C LYS A 280 -28.02 -1.15 -14.40
N PHE A 281 -28.25 0.12 -14.10
CA PHE A 281 -28.45 1.18 -15.09
C PHE A 281 -27.42 2.29 -15.02
N LEU A 282 -26.81 2.50 -13.84
CA LEU A 282 -25.93 3.62 -13.58
C LEU A 282 -24.48 3.16 -13.57
N GLN A 283 -23.60 3.91 -14.23
CA GLN A 283 -22.17 3.71 -14.22
C GLN A 283 -21.50 4.97 -13.69
N ARG A 284 -20.81 4.86 -12.58
CA ARG A 284 -20.05 5.96 -11.98
C ARG A 284 -18.73 6.18 -12.74
N ASP A 285 -18.44 7.45 -13.00
CA ASP A 285 -17.12 7.92 -13.49
C ASP A 285 -16.70 9.10 -12.61
N LYS A 286 -15.98 8.81 -11.53
CA LYS A 286 -15.57 9.77 -10.49
C LYS A 286 -16.78 10.45 -9.85
N MET A 287 -17.00 11.73 -10.15
CA MET A 287 -18.16 12.47 -9.68
C MET A 287 -19.36 12.39 -10.64
N ASP A 288 -19.13 12.02 -11.89
CA ASP A 288 -20.18 11.93 -12.88
C ASP A 288 -20.80 10.52 -12.92
N VAL A 289 -22.02 10.47 -13.43
CA VAL A 289 -22.75 9.22 -13.63
C VAL A 289 -23.17 9.13 -15.08
N ASN A 290 -22.99 7.97 -15.68
CA ASN A 290 -23.47 7.68 -17.02
C ASN A 290 -24.59 6.67 -16.96
N SER A 291 -25.63 6.86 -17.75
CA SER A 291 -26.66 5.85 -17.98
C SER A 291 -27.14 5.83 -19.42
N THR A 292 -27.88 4.79 -19.78
CA THR A 292 -28.48 4.66 -21.12
C THR A 292 -29.97 4.39 -20.93
N ILE A 293 -30.79 5.18 -21.60
CA ILE A 293 -32.24 5.00 -21.63
C ILE A 293 -32.70 4.67 -23.04
N GLU A 294 -33.65 3.75 -23.18
CA GLU A 294 -34.30 3.44 -24.45
C GLU A 294 -35.46 4.40 -24.66
N VAL A 295 -35.48 5.07 -25.79
CA VAL A 295 -36.49 6.08 -26.15
C VAL A 295 -37.12 5.71 -27.48
N GLY A 296 -38.41 5.85 -27.59
CA GLY A 296 -39.16 5.59 -28.81
C GLY A 296 -38.69 6.52 -29.96
N TYR A 297 -38.69 6.00 -31.19
CA TYR A 297 -38.33 6.78 -32.36
C TYR A 297 -39.16 8.08 -32.49
N PHE A 298 -40.45 7.97 -32.28
CA PHE A 298 -41.38 9.16 -32.34
C PHE A 298 -41.14 10.16 -31.23
N ASP A 299 -40.75 9.69 -30.05
CA ASP A 299 -40.48 10.57 -28.90
C ASP A 299 -39.26 11.44 -29.13
N ILE A 300 -38.28 10.95 -29.89
CA ILE A 300 -37.08 11.72 -30.28
C ILE A 300 -37.44 12.78 -31.34
N LEU A 301 -38.33 12.45 -32.30
CA LEU A 301 -38.75 13.39 -33.35
C LEU A 301 -39.65 14.48 -32.82
N LEU A 302 -40.62 14.13 -31.97
CA LEU A 302 -41.64 15.05 -31.51
C LEU A 302 -41.27 15.72 -30.18
N GLY A 303 -40.28 15.20 -29.48
CA GLY A 303 -39.98 15.53 -28.11
C GLY A 303 -40.87 14.76 -27.12
N ALA A 304 -40.35 14.43 -25.98
CA ALA A 304 -41.07 13.71 -24.94
C ALA A 304 -40.60 14.09 -23.54
N LYS A 305 -41.44 13.80 -22.57
CA LYS A 305 -41.05 13.81 -21.15
C LYS A 305 -40.82 12.38 -20.71
N LEU A 306 -39.70 12.12 -20.08
CA LEU A 306 -39.31 10.80 -19.62
C LEU A 306 -38.86 10.87 -18.16
N ASP A 307 -39.25 9.87 -17.40
CA ASP A 307 -38.75 9.69 -16.03
C ASP A 307 -37.41 8.94 -16.10
N VAL A 308 -36.37 9.57 -15.57
CA VAL A 308 -35.03 9.06 -15.58
C VAL A 308 -34.59 8.74 -14.16
N TYR A 309 -34.17 7.52 -13.92
CA TYR A 309 -33.62 7.11 -12.65
C TYR A 309 -32.21 7.68 -12.46
N THR A 310 -32.02 8.40 -11.37
CA THR A 310 -30.73 8.98 -10.96
C THR A 310 -30.31 8.44 -9.59
N VAL A 311 -29.08 8.69 -9.16
CA VAL A 311 -28.62 8.34 -7.78
C VAL A 311 -29.41 9.08 -6.68
N TRP A 312 -30.19 10.11 -7.05
CA TRP A 312 -30.99 10.94 -6.15
C TRP A 312 -32.49 10.60 -6.22
N GLY A 313 -32.86 9.60 -7.01
CA GLY A 313 -34.23 9.22 -7.30
C GLY A 313 -34.65 9.50 -8.74
N GLU A 314 -35.93 9.42 -9.02
CA GLU A 314 -36.47 9.64 -10.36
C GLU A 314 -36.65 11.14 -10.64
N VAL A 315 -36.26 11.57 -11.84
CA VAL A 315 -36.36 12.97 -12.29
C VAL A 315 -37.01 12.99 -13.66
N GLU A 316 -38.07 13.82 -13.82
CA GLU A 316 -38.68 14.07 -15.14
C GLU A 316 -37.74 14.92 -16.00
N VAL A 317 -37.36 14.39 -17.14
CA VAL A 317 -36.47 15.02 -18.12
C VAL A 317 -37.22 15.26 -19.43
N GLN A 318 -37.21 16.51 -19.90
CA GLN A 318 -37.80 16.87 -21.18
C GLN A 318 -36.72 16.68 -22.28
N ILE A 319 -37.01 15.82 -23.23
CA ILE A 319 -36.22 15.64 -24.44
C ILE A 319 -36.75 16.58 -25.50
N PRO A 320 -35.96 17.54 -26.00
CA PRO A 320 -36.36 18.40 -27.09
C PRO A 320 -36.66 17.63 -28.38
N ALA A 321 -37.55 18.10 -29.21
CA ALA A 321 -37.75 17.53 -30.52
C ALA A 321 -36.44 17.58 -31.35
N PHE A 322 -36.25 16.59 -32.20
CA PHE A 322 -35.04 16.41 -33.03
C PHE A 322 -33.73 16.32 -32.27
N THR A 323 -33.79 15.80 -31.06
CA THR A 323 -32.57 15.56 -30.27
C THR A 323 -31.67 14.53 -30.97
N ASN A 324 -30.38 14.86 -31.13
CA ASN A 324 -29.41 13.91 -31.71
C ASN A 324 -29.19 12.73 -30.73
N PRO A 325 -29.49 11.49 -31.15
CA PRO A 325 -29.36 10.31 -30.29
C PRO A 325 -27.89 9.96 -29.96
N ASP A 326 -26.94 10.38 -30.79
CA ASP A 326 -25.51 10.17 -30.52
C ASP A 326 -24.97 11.16 -29.47
N GLY A 327 -25.74 12.21 -29.16
CA GLY A 327 -25.43 13.18 -28.11
C GLY A 327 -25.70 12.61 -26.71
N LYS A 328 -25.07 13.23 -25.71
CA LYS A 328 -25.36 12.95 -24.31
C LYS A 328 -26.16 14.12 -23.73
N LEU A 329 -27.29 13.82 -23.14
CA LEU A 329 -28.04 14.81 -22.35
C LEU A 329 -27.39 14.94 -20.98
N ARG A 330 -27.11 16.17 -20.56
CA ARG A 330 -26.50 16.48 -19.27
C ARG A 330 -27.55 16.89 -18.26
N LEU A 331 -27.71 16.11 -17.21
CA LEU A 331 -28.54 16.44 -16.06
C LEU A 331 -27.61 17.03 -14.97
N LYS A 332 -27.62 18.36 -14.90
CA LYS A 332 -26.72 19.11 -14.01
C LYS A 332 -26.98 18.80 -12.53
N GLY A 333 -25.91 18.48 -11.79
CA GLY A 333 -25.99 18.22 -10.35
C GLY A 333 -26.68 16.91 -9.96
N GLN A 334 -26.92 16.00 -10.92
CA GLN A 334 -27.51 14.67 -10.70
C GLN A 334 -26.47 13.55 -10.63
N GLY A 335 -25.19 13.89 -10.56
CA GLY A 335 -24.07 12.95 -10.37
C GLY A 335 -23.77 12.67 -8.91
N MET A 336 -22.60 12.04 -8.66
CA MET A 336 -22.11 11.70 -7.31
C MET A 336 -21.61 12.94 -6.57
N PRO A 337 -21.76 12.98 -5.25
CA PRO A 337 -21.19 14.05 -4.44
C PRO A 337 -19.66 13.87 -4.33
N LYS A 338 -18.99 14.96 -4.06
CA LYS A 338 -17.58 14.94 -3.66
C LYS A 338 -17.44 14.34 -2.26
N LEU A 339 -16.34 13.64 -2.01
CA LEU A 339 -16.06 13.08 -0.70
C LEU A 339 -16.26 14.12 0.43
N ASN A 340 -17.05 13.76 1.42
CA ASN A 340 -17.44 14.60 2.57
C ASN A 340 -18.14 15.93 2.21
N ASN A 341 -18.62 16.10 0.99
CA ASN A 341 -19.30 17.33 0.58
C ASN A 341 -20.51 17.07 -0.33
N VAL A 342 -21.69 17.02 0.27
CA VAL A 342 -22.94 16.76 -0.44
C VAL A 342 -23.37 17.91 -1.37
N ASN A 343 -22.87 19.12 -1.13
CA ASN A 343 -23.25 20.30 -1.92
C ASN A 343 -22.50 20.39 -3.26
N GLN A 344 -21.37 19.72 -3.39
CA GLN A 344 -20.59 19.67 -4.62
C GLN A 344 -20.85 18.34 -5.32
N LYS A 345 -21.73 18.36 -6.32
CA LYS A 345 -22.15 17.19 -7.09
C LYS A 345 -21.63 17.27 -8.51
N GLY A 346 -21.32 16.12 -9.10
CA GLY A 346 -21.09 15.97 -10.52
C GLY A 346 -22.38 15.97 -11.31
N ASP A 347 -22.31 15.60 -12.56
CA ASP A 347 -23.44 15.59 -13.47
C ASP A 347 -23.80 14.16 -13.89
N HIS A 348 -25.04 13.98 -14.32
CA HIS A 348 -25.48 12.71 -14.89
C HIS A 348 -25.58 12.86 -16.41
N PHE A 349 -24.83 12.05 -17.13
CA PHE A 349 -24.84 12.00 -18.59
C PHE A 349 -25.70 10.85 -19.08
N LEU A 350 -26.80 11.20 -19.72
CA LEU A 350 -27.77 10.27 -20.24
C LEU A 350 -27.53 10.05 -21.74
N LYS A 351 -27.26 8.80 -22.12
CA LYS A 351 -27.19 8.39 -23.54
C LYS A 351 -28.54 7.86 -23.99
N LEU A 352 -29.05 8.39 -25.10
CA LEU A 352 -30.30 7.94 -25.68
C LEU A 352 -30.02 6.75 -26.62
N LYS A 353 -30.78 5.69 -26.47
CA LYS A 353 -30.80 4.55 -27.39
C LYS A 353 -32.16 4.47 -28.04
N ILE A 354 -32.21 4.64 -29.35
CA ILE A 354 -33.47 4.60 -30.10
C ILE A 354 -34.02 3.17 -30.07
N LYS A 355 -35.26 3.03 -29.63
CA LYS A 355 -36.04 1.83 -29.80
C LYS A 355 -36.93 1.97 -31.01
N MET A 356 -36.63 1.21 -32.06
CA MET A 356 -37.46 1.16 -33.24
C MET A 356 -38.71 0.33 -32.97
N PRO A 357 -39.87 0.70 -33.50
CA PRO A 357 -41.07 -0.11 -33.37
C PRO A 357 -40.89 -1.43 -34.16
N ASP A 358 -41.34 -2.54 -33.55
CA ASP A 358 -41.22 -3.87 -34.19
C ASP A 358 -42.11 -3.98 -35.41
N LYS A 359 -43.26 -3.35 -35.42
CA LYS A 359 -44.23 -3.32 -36.53
C LYS A 359 -44.93 -1.95 -36.59
N LEU A 360 -45.20 -1.53 -37.80
CA LEU A 360 -46.03 -0.37 -38.08
C LEU A 360 -47.37 -0.83 -38.64
N SER A 361 -48.44 -0.13 -38.33
CA SER A 361 -49.72 -0.32 -39.02
C SER A 361 -49.63 0.20 -40.44
N THR A 362 -50.58 -0.22 -41.29
CA THR A 362 -50.63 0.23 -42.70
C THR A 362 -50.76 1.76 -42.76
N GLU A 363 -51.63 2.32 -41.92
CA GLU A 363 -51.85 3.77 -41.81
C GLU A 363 -50.58 4.52 -41.38
N GLN A 364 -49.88 4.01 -40.37
CA GLN A 364 -48.62 4.61 -39.91
C GLN A 364 -47.53 4.58 -41.00
N SER A 365 -47.46 3.47 -41.75
CA SER A 365 -46.50 3.33 -42.85
C SER A 365 -46.81 4.31 -43.97
N ASP A 366 -48.06 4.53 -44.31
CA ASP A 366 -48.50 5.47 -45.35
C ASP A 366 -48.21 6.92 -44.93
N VAL A 367 -48.46 7.29 -43.68
CA VAL A 367 -48.13 8.61 -43.15
C VAL A 367 -46.62 8.85 -43.20
N LEU A 368 -45.81 7.91 -42.79
CA LEU A 368 -44.36 8.03 -42.83
C LEU A 368 -43.80 8.11 -44.26
N ARG A 369 -44.42 7.43 -45.24
CA ARG A 369 -44.06 7.58 -46.66
C ARG A 369 -44.31 8.98 -47.17
N ARG A 370 -45.47 9.58 -46.85
CA ARG A 370 -45.78 10.95 -47.21
C ARG A 370 -44.77 11.94 -46.62
N ILE A 371 -44.52 11.83 -45.32
CA ILE A 371 -43.51 12.68 -44.66
C ILE A 371 -42.13 12.57 -45.34
N ARG A 372 -41.71 11.36 -45.74
CA ARG A 372 -40.44 11.16 -46.45
C ARG A 372 -40.45 11.86 -47.80
N GLU A 373 -41.56 11.79 -48.55
CA GLU A 373 -41.70 12.43 -49.86
C GLU A 373 -41.70 13.96 -49.76
N GLU A 374 -42.28 14.54 -48.70
CA GLU A 374 -42.28 15.97 -48.43
C GLU A 374 -40.92 16.50 -47.92
N ALA A 375 -40.06 15.63 -47.32
CA ALA A 375 -38.78 16.00 -46.79
C ALA A 375 -37.61 15.83 -47.81
N SER A 376 -37.89 15.25 -48.98
CA SER A 376 -36.89 15.05 -50.08
C SER A 376 -36.97 16.19 -51.06
#